data_be265df6a20b963a5a15cc3759725dbc
#
_entry.id   be265df6a20b963a5a15cc3759725dbc
#
_cell.length_a   1.000
_cell.length_b   1.000
_cell.length_c   1.000
_cell.angle_alpha   90.00
_cell.angle_beta   90.00
_cell.angle_gamma   90.00
#
_symmetry.space_group_name_H-M   'P 1'
#
loop_
_entity.id
_entity.type
_entity.pdbx_description
1 polymer ?
#
loop_
_entity_poly.entity_id
_entity_poly.type
_entity_poly.pdbx_seq_one_letter_code
_entity_poly.pdbx_strand_id
1 'polypeptide(L)'
;LQDALDSVSVLVDECKIRLNDEDLSIRAVDPANVGMVDLTLDAAAFESYDADGGVIGVNLAKLEDFVGMASGDQLVELELDEETRKLKIRMDGLSSTLALIDPDSIRQEPDLPDLDLPANVVVEGADIARAVKAADMVSDHIALGVDADEELFYVDAEGDTDDVHLELTREDLIDLTAGDARSLFSLDYLQDMNKAIPSDAEVTMELGEEFPVKLHYGFAEGLGSVSFMLAPRIQSE
;
A
#
# COMPACT_ATOMS: atom_id res chain seq x y z
N LEU A 1 1.43 -8.13 11.66
CA LEU A 1 2.59 -7.22 11.51
C LEU A 1 3.35 -7.47 10.22
N GLN A 2 3.60 -8.73 9.81
CA GLN A 2 4.26 -9.04 8.54
C GLN A 2 3.56 -8.36 7.36
N ASP A 3 2.24 -8.55 7.22
CA ASP A 3 1.46 -7.94 6.14
C ASP A 3 1.56 -6.40 6.13
N ALA A 4 1.65 -5.80 7.32
CA ALA A 4 1.84 -4.36 7.46
C ALA A 4 3.20 -3.91 6.90
N LEU A 5 4.27 -4.62 7.25
CA LEU A 5 5.63 -4.32 6.76
C LEU A 5 5.72 -4.55 5.26
N ASP A 6 5.20 -5.68 4.76
CA ASP A 6 5.18 -6.04 3.34
C ASP A 6 4.46 -4.96 2.52
N SER A 7 3.37 -4.36 3.07
CA SER A 7 2.63 -3.28 2.40
C SER A 7 3.43 -1.98 2.26
N VAL A 8 4.37 -1.74 3.13
CA VAL A 8 5.21 -0.52 3.09
C VAL A 8 6.47 -0.74 2.25
N SER A 9 7.08 -1.92 2.36
CA SER A 9 8.34 -2.26 1.71
C SER A 9 8.25 -2.33 0.19
N VAL A 10 7.05 -2.46 -0.39
CA VAL A 10 6.84 -2.37 -1.85
C VAL A 10 7.17 -0.99 -2.43
N LEU A 11 7.25 0.05 -1.60
CA LEU A 11 7.54 1.42 -2.04
C LEU A 11 8.83 2.01 -1.49
N VAL A 12 9.25 1.59 -0.28
CA VAL A 12 10.39 2.19 0.42
C VAL A 12 11.22 1.15 1.17
N ASP A 13 12.52 1.41 1.31
CA ASP A 13 13.45 0.55 2.05
C ASP A 13 13.51 0.86 3.55
N GLU A 14 13.10 2.08 3.92
CA GLU A 14 13.11 2.57 5.30
C GLU A 14 11.91 3.48 5.56
N CYS A 15 11.39 3.46 6.77
CA CYS A 15 10.25 4.28 7.13
C CYS A 15 10.28 4.73 8.60
N LYS A 16 9.41 5.69 8.90
CA LYS A 16 9.05 6.10 10.27
C LYS A 16 7.83 5.32 10.71
N ILE A 17 7.95 4.65 11.85
CA ILE A 17 6.81 4.04 12.54
C ILE A 17 6.43 4.97 13.69
N ARG A 18 5.19 5.42 13.68
CA ARG A 18 4.58 6.19 14.77
C ARG A 18 3.84 5.23 15.68
N LEU A 19 4.13 5.34 16.95
CA LEU A 19 3.55 4.51 18.00
C LEU A 19 2.65 5.41 18.85
N ASN A 20 1.35 5.23 18.76
CA ASN A 20 0.37 5.93 19.57
C ASN A 20 -0.22 4.97 20.60
N ASP A 21 -1.02 5.47 21.54
CA ASP A 21 -1.64 4.64 22.60
C ASP A 21 -2.59 3.59 22.02
N GLU A 22 -3.24 3.87 20.89
CA GLU A 22 -4.31 3.05 20.31
C GLU A 22 -3.94 2.40 18.98
N ASP A 23 -2.84 2.84 18.32
CA ASP A 23 -2.43 2.34 17.01
C ASP A 23 -0.92 2.49 16.75
N LEU A 24 -0.49 1.75 15.76
CA LEU A 24 0.76 1.93 15.06
C LEU A 24 0.44 2.48 13.67
N SER A 25 1.13 3.54 13.24
CA SER A 25 0.92 4.10 11.90
C SER A 25 2.23 4.36 11.16
N ILE A 26 2.17 4.19 9.85
CA ILE A 26 3.29 4.41 8.93
C ILE A 26 2.77 5.23 7.76
N ARG A 27 3.47 6.32 7.45
CA ARG A 27 3.29 7.04 6.20
C ARG A 27 4.63 7.20 5.54
N ALA A 28 4.71 6.84 4.26
CA ALA A 28 5.95 6.92 3.51
C ALA A 28 5.69 7.29 2.04
N VAL A 29 6.67 7.92 1.42
CA VAL A 29 6.67 8.27 0.00
C VAL A 29 7.94 7.72 -0.64
N ASP A 30 7.80 7.18 -1.84
CA ASP A 30 8.94 6.65 -2.60
C ASP A 30 9.97 7.73 -2.95
N PRO A 31 11.21 7.36 -3.31
CA PRO A 31 12.26 8.33 -3.62
C PRO A 31 11.92 9.28 -4.78
N ALA A 32 11.06 8.88 -5.71
CA ALA A 32 10.64 9.70 -6.85
C ALA A 32 9.46 10.63 -6.56
N ASN A 33 8.81 10.50 -5.39
CA ASN A 33 7.56 11.17 -5.01
C ASN A 33 6.37 10.84 -5.95
N VAL A 34 6.31 9.62 -6.41
CA VAL A 34 5.27 9.11 -7.31
C VAL A 34 4.28 8.23 -6.56
N GLY A 35 4.78 7.35 -5.71
CA GLY A 35 3.99 6.44 -4.88
C GLY A 35 4.03 6.80 -3.40
N MET A 36 2.91 6.68 -2.71
CA MET A 36 2.80 6.89 -1.28
C MET A 36 2.00 5.76 -0.64
N VAL A 37 2.35 5.42 0.58
CA VAL A 37 1.61 4.50 1.44
C VAL A 37 1.26 5.18 2.76
N ASP A 38 0.02 4.99 3.20
CA ASP A 38 -0.49 5.34 4.53
C ASP A 38 -1.10 4.08 5.14
N LEU A 39 -0.55 3.65 6.26
CA LEU A 39 -0.94 2.42 6.94
C LEU A 39 -1.26 2.72 8.40
N THR A 40 -2.33 2.12 8.90
CA THR A 40 -2.69 2.10 10.32
C THR A 40 -2.96 0.67 10.75
N LEU A 41 -2.46 0.29 11.92
CA LEU A 41 -2.71 -0.99 12.56
C LEU A 41 -3.11 -0.75 14.02
N ASP A 42 -4.35 -1.10 14.36
CA ASP A 42 -4.93 -0.94 15.68
C ASP A 42 -4.16 -1.76 16.74
N ALA A 43 -4.02 -1.22 17.93
CA ALA A 43 -3.41 -1.91 19.08
C ALA A 43 -4.08 -3.26 19.38
N ALA A 44 -5.37 -3.40 19.10
CA ALA A 44 -6.10 -4.66 19.27
C ALA A 44 -5.66 -5.78 18.30
N ALA A 45 -4.89 -5.47 17.26
CA ALA A 45 -4.28 -6.47 16.37
C ALA A 45 -3.09 -7.21 17.01
N PHE A 46 -2.61 -6.74 18.16
CA PHE A 46 -1.49 -7.33 18.90
C PHE A 46 -2.01 -8.08 20.13
N GLU A 47 -1.34 -9.14 20.55
CA GLU A 47 -1.64 -9.80 21.84
C GLU A 47 -1.41 -8.88 23.04
N SER A 48 -0.42 -8.00 22.94
CA SER A 48 -0.12 -6.95 23.90
C SER A 48 0.49 -5.77 23.17
N TYR A 49 -0.01 -4.59 23.46
CA TYR A 49 0.50 -3.33 22.92
C TYR A 49 0.64 -2.33 24.06
N ASP A 50 1.82 -1.75 24.21
CA ASP A 50 2.12 -0.76 25.25
C ASP A 50 3.04 0.30 24.64
N ALA A 51 2.45 1.42 24.27
CA ALA A 51 3.16 2.58 23.74
C ALA A 51 2.47 3.85 24.24
N ASP A 52 3.26 4.82 24.65
CA ASP A 52 2.81 6.14 25.15
C ASP A 52 3.15 7.28 24.17
N GLY A 53 3.33 6.95 22.92
CA GLY A 53 3.71 7.85 21.85
C GLY A 53 5.18 7.71 21.46
N GLY A 54 5.51 8.19 20.29
CA GLY A 54 6.88 8.24 19.78
C GLY A 54 7.00 7.86 18.30
N VAL A 55 8.19 8.10 17.78
CA VAL A 55 8.53 7.78 16.38
C VAL A 55 9.85 7.04 16.35
N ILE A 56 9.88 5.91 15.69
CA ILE A 56 11.11 5.16 15.41
C ILE A 56 11.36 5.07 13.91
N GLY A 57 12.64 5.14 13.52
CA GLY A 57 13.06 4.90 12.14
C GLY A 57 13.58 3.47 11.98
N VAL A 58 13.11 2.76 10.99
CA VAL A 58 13.48 1.36 10.74
C VAL A 58 13.94 1.11 9.32
N ASN A 59 14.90 0.19 9.17
CA ASN A 59 15.19 -0.45 7.90
C ASN A 59 14.22 -1.63 7.75
N LEU A 60 13.33 -1.55 6.75
CA LEU A 60 12.24 -2.51 6.57
C LEU A 60 12.76 -3.92 6.28
N ALA A 61 13.67 -4.08 5.33
CA ALA A 61 14.20 -5.39 4.97
C ALA A 61 14.77 -6.14 6.19
N LYS A 62 15.51 -5.44 7.05
CA LYS A 62 16.05 -6.06 8.27
C LYS A 62 14.97 -6.42 9.28
N LEU A 63 13.94 -5.59 9.43
CA LEU A 63 12.84 -5.87 10.34
C LEU A 63 12.01 -7.05 9.83
N GLU A 64 11.71 -7.07 8.52
CA GLU A 64 11.01 -8.17 7.85
C GLU A 64 11.76 -9.49 7.95
N ASP A 65 13.08 -9.48 7.75
CA ASP A 65 13.93 -10.67 7.90
C ASP A 65 13.78 -11.30 9.30
N PHE A 66 13.74 -10.48 10.35
CA PHE A 66 13.55 -10.99 11.72
C PHE A 66 12.10 -11.43 11.98
N VAL A 67 11.12 -10.61 11.63
CA VAL A 67 9.71 -10.94 11.85
C VAL A 67 9.30 -12.16 11.03
N GLY A 68 9.79 -12.27 9.80
CA GLY A 68 9.54 -13.40 8.89
C GLY A 68 10.20 -14.72 9.31
N MET A 69 11.11 -14.72 10.29
CA MET A 69 11.64 -15.96 10.88
C MET A 69 10.61 -16.67 11.78
N ALA A 70 9.61 -15.93 12.29
CA ALA A 70 8.53 -16.52 13.04
C ALA A 70 7.65 -17.38 12.14
N SER A 71 7.25 -18.55 12.60
CA SER A 71 6.41 -19.48 11.85
C SER A 71 5.09 -19.74 12.57
N GLY A 72 3.99 -19.76 11.82
CA GLY A 72 2.65 -20.05 12.36
C GLY A 72 2.25 -19.05 13.43
N ASP A 73 1.77 -19.56 14.56
CA ASP A 73 1.27 -18.77 15.70
C ASP A 73 2.38 -18.36 16.68
N GLN A 74 3.62 -18.29 16.23
CA GLN A 74 4.74 -17.92 17.08
C GLN A 74 4.70 -16.45 17.44
N LEU A 75 4.74 -16.16 18.75
CA LEU A 75 4.78 -14.79 19.24
C LEU A 75 6.14 -14.14 18.97
N VAL A 76 6.10 -12.93 18.43
CA VAL A 76 7.25 -12.04 18.26
C VAL A 76 7.09 -10.86 19.21
N GLU A 77 8.01 -10.72 20.15
CA GLU A 77 8.06 -9.58 21.05
C GLU A 77 9.01 -8.51 20.50
N LEU A 78 8.53 -7.27 20.43
CA LEU A 78 9.32 -6.09 20.05
C LEU A 78 9.38 -5.15 21.25
N GLU A 79 10.57 -4.77 21.68
CA GLU A 79 10.81 -3.86 22.80
C GLU A 79 11.78 -2.76 22.39
N LEU A 80 11.37 -1.51 22.53
CA LEU A 80 12.26 -0.37 22.31
C LEU A 80 13.19 -0.17 23.51
N ASP A 81 14.48 -0.15 23.26
CA ASP A 81 15.50 0.31 24.20
C ASP A 81 15.82 1.77 23.87
N GLU A 82 15.22 2.68 24.60
CA GLU A 82 15.36 4.12 24.38
C GLU A 82 16.78 4.65 24.62
N GLU A 83 17.51 4.06 25.60
CA GLU A 83 18.87 4.50 25.94
C GLU A 83 19.84 4.19 24.79
N THR A 84 19.72 3.02 24.19
CA THR A 84 20.60 2.56 23.12
C THR A 84 20.03 2.83 21.72
N ARG A 85 18.77 3.26 21.62
CA ARG A 85 18.02 3.44 20.36
C ARG A 85 18.06 2.18 19.50
N LYS A 86 17.73 1.05 20.10
CA LYS A 86 17.67 -0.26 19.46
C LYS A 86 16.33 -0.93 19.72
N LEU A 87 15.86 -1.66 18.73
CA LEU A 87 14.69 -2.53 18.86
C LEU A 87 15.17 -3.92 19.23
N LYS A 88 14.77 -4.41 20.40
CA LYS A 88 14.97 -5.80 20.81
C LYS A 88 13.86 -6.64 20.24
N ILE A 89 14.21 -7.73 19.59
CA ILE A 89 13.30 -8.68 18.95
C ILE A 89 13.50 -10.04 19.63
N ARG A 90 12.43 -10.62 20.17
CA ARG A 90 12.48 -11.93 20.82
C ARG A 90 11.44 -12.86 20.25
N MET A 91 11.80 -14.09 19.98
CA MET A 91 10.94 -15.17 19.55
C MET A 91 11.56 -16.51 19.92
N ASP A 92 10.81 -17.43 20.48
CA ASP A 92 11.15 -18.84 20.76
C ASP A 92 12.66 -19.16 20.94
N GLY A 93 13.28 -18.55 21.95
CA GLY A 93 14.71 -18.73 22.26
C GLY A 93 15.68 -17.92 21.40
N LEU A 94 15.21 -17.23 20.37
CA LEU A 94 16.00 -16.26 19.62
C LEU A 94 15.84 -14.87 20.25
N SER A 95 16.97 -14.18 20.44
CA SER A 95 16.98 -12.77 20.81
C SER A 95 17.90 -12.02 19.87
N SER A 96 17.40 -10.98 19.26
CA SER A 96 18.15 -10.10 18.36
C SER A 96 17.98 -8.65 18.73
N THR A 97 18.82 -7.81 18.15
CA THR A 97 18.78 -6.37 18.39
C THR A 97 18.99 -5.66 17.06
N LEU A 98 18.00 -4.87 16.65
CA LEU A 98 18.05 -4.06 15.44
C LEU A 98 18.40 -2.60 15.79
N ALA A 99 19.44 -2.05 15.17
CA ALA A 99 19.76 -0.63 15.29
C ALA A 99 18.70 0.20 14.53
N LEU A 100 18.16 1.19 15.22
CA LEU A 100 17.17 2.10 14.64
C LEU A 100 17.87 3.24 13.86
N ILE A 101 17.16 3.71 12.84
CA ILE A 101 17.55 4.90 12.07
C ILE A 101 17.03 6.14 12.79
N ASP A 102 17.77 7.23 12.73
CA ASP A 102 17.27 8.51 13.22
C ASP A 102 16.07 8.96 12.37
N PRO A 103 14.87 9.14 12.95
CA PRO A 103 13.70 9.56 12.19
C PRO A 103 13.90 10.85 11.39
N ASP A 104 14.73 11.75 11.88
CA ASP A 104 15.05 13.02 11.19
C ASP A 104 15.92 12.82 9.93
N SER A 105 16.59 11.68 9.80
CA SER A 105 17.35 11.33 8.59
C SER A 105 16.50 10.64 7.52
N ILE A 106 15.33 10.14 7.88
CA ILE A 106 14.38 9.55 6.94
C ILE A 106 13.58 10.67 6.26
N ARG A 107 13.29 10.48 4.98
CA ARG A 107 12.51 11.43 4.19
C ARG A 107 11.20 11.82 4.91
N GLN A 108 10.89 13.12 4.85
CA GLN A 108 9.61 13.61 5.35
C GLN A 108 8.51 13.30 4.33
N GLU A 109 7.41 12.82 4.84
CA GLU A 109 6.21 12.58 4.04
C GLU A 109 5.58 13.95 3.69
N PRO A 110 5.14 14.17 2.44
CA PRO A 110 4.34 15.33 2.10
C PRO A 110 2.95 15.21 2.74
N ASP A 111 2.30 16.33 2.94
CA ASP A 111 0.88 16.33 3.28
C ASP A 111 0.09 15.74 2.11
N LEU A 112 -0.80 14.78 2.42
CA LEU A 112 -1.71 14.23 1.42
C LEU A 112 -2.72 15.30 1.03
N PRO A 113 -2.87 15.61 -0.27
CA PRO A 113 -3.95 16.46 -0.69
C PRO A 113 -5.29 15.75 -0.45
N ASP A 114 -6.24 16.50 0.08
CA ASP A 114 -7.64 16.04 0.13
C ASP A 114 -8.22 16.17 -1.28
N LEU A 115 -8.33 15.02 -1.97
CA LEU A 115 -8.83 14.93 -3.34
C LEU A 115 -10.25 14.40 -3.31
N ASP A 116 -11.18 15.20 -3.81
CA ASP A 116 -12.55 14.77 -4.08
C ASP A 116 -12.62 14.21 -5.51
N LEU A 117 -12.47 12.87 -5.61
CA LEU A 117 -12.41 12.18 -6.89
C LEU A 117 -13.80 11.69 -7.30
N PRO A 118 -14.19 11.85 -8.59
CA PRO A 118 -15.58 11.63 -9.03
C PRO A 118 -15.98 10.17 -9.09
N ALA A 119 -15.03 9.25 -9.26
CA ALA A 119 -15.32 7.82 -9.39
C ALA A 119 -14.79 7.04 -8.18
N ASN A 120 -15.62 6.12 -7.71
CA ASN A 120 -15.26 5.15 -6.67
C ASN A 120 -15.62 3.75 -7.15
N VAL A 121 -14.62 2.87 -7.21
CA VAL A 121 -14.74 1.49 -7.73
C VAL A 121 -14.31 0.53 -6.63
N VAL A 122 -15.15 -0.44 -6.30
CA VAL A 122 -14.78 -1.50 -5.34
C VAL A 122 -14.69 -2.83 -6.08
N VAL A 123 -13.51 -3.44 -6.05
CA VAL A 123 -13.18 -4.70 -6.73
C VAL A 123 -12.51 -5.70 -5.79
N GLU A 124 -12.44 -6.96 -6.20
CA GLU A 124 -11.56 -7.91 -5.52
C GLU A 124 -10.09 -7.68 -5.94
N GLY A 125 -9.16 -7.91 -5.01
CA GLY A 125 -7.71 -7.82 -5.29
C GLY A 125 -7.28 -8.70 -6.47
N ALA A 126 -7.96 -9.83 -6.68
CA ALA A 126 -7.73 -10.72 -7.81
C ALA A 126 -7.98 -10.05 -9.18
N ASP A 127 -8.94 -9.13 -9.26
CA ASP A 127 -9.25 -8.41 -10.51
C ASP A 127 -8.18 -7.40 -10.84
N ILE A 128 -7.65 -6.69 -9.82
CA ILE A 128 -6.49 -5.80 -9.98
C ILE A 128 -5.27 -6.61 -10.44
N ALA A 129 -5.00 -7.74 -9.79
CA ALA A 129 -3.89 -8.62 -10.15
C ALA A 129 -4.00 -9.11 -11.61
N ARG A 130 -5.21 -9.44 -12.05
CA ARG A 130 -5.47 -9.86 -13.43
C ARG A 130 -5.22 -8.72 -14.43
N ALA A 131 -5.69 -7.51 -14.11
CA ALA A 131 -5.52 -6.33 -14.96
C ALA A 131 -4.03 -5.95 -15.09
N VAL A 132 -3.33 -5.86 -13.97
CA VAL A 132 -1.89 -5.55 -13.91
C VAL A 132 -1.07 -6.59 -14.70
N LYS A 133 -1.36 -7.88 -14.50
CA LYS A 133 -0.68 -8.97 -15.22
C LYS A 133 -0.95 -8.93 -16.73
N ALA A 134 -2.16 -8.56 -17.15
CA ALA A 134 -2.48 -8.44 -18.56
C ALA A 134 -1.75 -7.26 -19.21
N ALA A 135 -1.73 -6.10 -18.52
CA ALA A 135 -1.02 -4.92 -18.98
C ALA A 135 0.49 -5.15 -19.14
N ASP A 136 1.11 -5.89 -18.21
CA ASP A 136 2.55 -6.24 -18.22
C ASP A 136 2.98 -7.04 -19.48
N MET A 137 2.04 -7.68 -20.15
CA MET A 137 2.35 -8.41 -21.37
C MET A 137 2.60 -7.51 -22.58
N VAL A 138 2.16 -6.25 -22.53
CA VAL A 138 2.13 -5.37 -23.70
C VAL A 138 2.76 -3.99 -23.48
N SER A 139 2.79 -3.48 -22.24
CA SER A 139 3.17 -2.08 -21.98
C SER A 139 3.82 -1.89 -20.62
N ASP A 140 4.63 -0.84 -20.49
CA ASP A 140 5.16 -0.33 -19.22
C ASP A 140 4.19 0.68 -18.54
N HIS A 141 3.03 0.88 -19.13
CA HIS A 141 2.01 1.82 -18.69
C HIS A 141 0.63 1.17 -18.68
N ILE A 142 -0.22 1.67 -17.80
CA ILE A 142 -1.59 1.20 -17.63
C ILE A 142 -2.50 2.41 -17.41
N ALA A 143 -3.58 2.50 -18.16
CA ALA A 143 -4.65 3.45 -17.92
C ALA A 143 -5.77 2.79 -17.12
N LEU A 144 -6.23 3.47 -16.09
CA LEU A 144 -7.41 3.11 -15.31
C LEU A 144 -8.49 4.15 -15.57
N GLY A 145 -9.70 3.72 -15.87
CA GLY A 145 -10.80 4.63 -16.17
C GLY A 145 -12.16 4.11 -15.77
N VAL A 146 -13.09 5.04 -15.66
CA VAL A 146 -14.53 4.77 -15.44
C VAL A 146 -15.31 5.52 -16.49
N ASP A 147 -16.23 4.81 -17.16
CA ASP A 147 -17.23 5.40 -18.02
C ASP A 147 -18.54 5.53 -17.23
N ALA A 148 -18.96 6.79 -17.00
CA ALA A 148 -20.14 7.08 -16.20
C ALA A 148 -21.45 6.76 -16.93
N ASP A 149 -21.46 6.86 -18.27
CA ASP A 149 -22.64 6.60 -19.08
C ASP A 149 -22.92 5.09 -19.21
N GLU A 150 -21.86 4.29 -19.34
CA GLU A 150 -21.95 2.83 -19.44
C GLU A 150 -21.89 2.14 -18.07
N GLU A 151 -21.60 2.87 -17.00
CA GLU A 151 -21.44 2.37 -15.63
C GLU A 151 -20.43 1.20 -15.56
N LEU A 152 -19.24 1.39 -16.14
CA LEU A 152 -18.19 0.37 -16.15
C LEU A 152 -16.83 0.96 -15.72
N PHE A 153 -16.01 0.09 -15.13
CA PHE A 153 -14.59 0.31 -14.92
C PHE A 153 -13.81 -0.38 -16.03
N TYR A 154 -12.81 0.29 -16.57
CA TYR A 154 -11.96 -0.28 -17.61
C TYR A 154 -10.47 -0.06 -17.36
N VAL A 155 -9.69 -0.95 -17.93
CA VAL A 155 -8.23 -0.92 -17.91
C VAL A 155 -7.70 -1.04 -19.33
N ASP A 156 -6.87 -0.08 -19.75
CA ASP A 156 -6.20 -0.06 -21.05
C ASP A 156 -4.69 -0.16 -20.88
N ALA A 157 -4.05 -0.95 -21.72
CA ALA A 157 -2.60 -0.94 -21.89
C ALA A 157 -2.26 -1.04 -23.37
N GLU A 158 -1.52 -0.07 -23.88
CA GLU A 158 -1.12 0.01 -25.27
C GLU A 158 0.40 -0.19 -25.40
N GLY A 159 0.81 -1.19 -26.14
CA GLY A 159 2.21 -1.44 -26.56
C GLY A 159 2.46 -1.00 -27.99
N ASP A 160 3.63 -1.36 -28.51
CA ASP A 160 4.03 -0.99 -29.89
C ASP A 160 3.18 -1.70 -30.97
N THR A 161 2.73 -2.92 -30.70
CA THR A 161 2.01 -3.78 -31.66
C THR A 161 0.77 -4.44 -31.09
N ASP A 162 0.71 -4.55 -29.79
CA ASP A 162 -0.33 -5.28 -29.07
C ASP A 162 -0.98 -4.35 -28.04
N ASP A 163 -2.24 -4.57 -27.76
CA ASP A 163 -3.01 -3.84 -26.76
C ASP A 163 -3.81 -4.79 -25.87
N VAL A 164 -4.14 -4.32 -24.69
CA VAL A 164 -5.04 -4.99 -23.75
C VAL A 164 -6.13 -4.03 -23.34
N HIS A 165 -7.35 -4.47 -23.43
CA HIS A 165 -8.52 -3.80 -22.90
C HIS A 165 -9.30 -4.78 -22.01
N LEU A 166 -9.60 -4.35 -20.77
CA LEU A 166 -10.37 -5.11 -19.81
C LEU A 166 -11.50 -4.23 -19.30
N GLU A 167 -12.72 -4.73 -19.36
CA GLU A 167 -13.91 -4.09 -18.82
C GLU A 167 -14.47 -4.90 -17.65
N LEU A 168 -14.90 -4.21 -16.62
CA LEU A 168 -15.68 -4.74 -15.51
C LEU A 168 -16.97 -3.91 -15.40
N THR A 169 -18.08 -4.56 -15.69
CA THR A 169 -19.40 -3.94 -15.58
C THR A 169 -19.85 -3.88 -14.12
N ARG A 170 -20.90 -3.12 -13.84
CA ARG A 170 -21.47 -3.03 -12.49
C ARG A 170 -21.80 -4.40 -11.87
N GLU A 171 -22.10 -5.42 -12.71
CA GLU A 171 -22.39 -6.78 -12.23
C GLU A 171 -21.12 -7.55 -11.80
N ASP A 172 -19.96 -7.16 -12.33
CA ASP A 172 -18.64 -7.74 -12.03
C ASP A 172 -17.96 -7.07 -10.83
N LEU A 173 -18.42 -5.87 -10.45
CA LEU A 173 -17.87 -5.07 -9.37
C LEU A 173 -18.60 -5.32 -8.06
N ILE A 174 -17.90 -5.13 -6.93
CA ILE A 174 -18.52 -5.16 -5.60
C ILE A 174 -19.39 -3.91 -5.42
N ASP A 175 -18.86 -2.73 -5.79
CA ASP A 175 -19.61 -1.48 -5.82
C ASP A 175 -19.03 -0.51 -6.85
N LEU A 176 -19.86 0.42 -7.33
CA LEU A 176 -19.47 1.46 -8.27
C LEU A 176 -20.25 2.75 -8.03
N THR A 177 -19.53 3.82 -7.73
CA THR A 177 -20.00 5.19 -7.92
C THR A 177 -19.39 5.71 -9.21
N ALA A 178 -20.17 5.76 -10.27
CA ALA A 178 -19.69 6.12 -11.59
C ALA A 178 -19.53 7.64 -11.72
N GLY A 179 -18.34 8.06 -12.08
CA GLY A 179 -17.96 9.40 -12.50
C GLY A 179 -16.88 9.25 -13.56
N ASP A 180 -16.89 10.09 -14.58
CA ASP A 180 -15.89 10.02 -15.64
C ASP A 180 -14.49 10.19 -15.07
N ALA A 181 -13.65 9.22 -15.33
CA ALA A 181 -12.29 9.20 -14.86
C ALA A 181 -11.39 8.47 -15.87
N ARG A 182 -10.20 9.01 -16.10
CA ARG A 182 -9.14 8.33 -16.85
C ARG A 182 -7.79 8.90 -16.48
N SER A 183 -6.88 8.05 -16.05
CA SER A 183 -5.50 8.43 -15.79
C SER A 183 -4.54 7.34 -16.22
N LEU A 184 -3.37 7.75 -16.70
CA LEU A 184 -2.28 6.85 -17.09
C LEU A 184 -1.27 6.75 -15.96
N PHE A 185 -0.83 5.52 -15.64
CA PHE A 185 0.12 5.24 -14.57
C PHE A 185 1.32 4.44 -15.05
N SER A 186 2.43 4.52 -14.32
CA SER A 186 3.55 3.61 -14.48
C SER A 186 3.15 2.22 -13.95
N LEU A 187 3.26 1.21 -14.79
CA LEU A 187 2.85 -0.14 -14.45
C LEU A 187 3.68 -0.74 -13.30
N ASP A 188 4.98 -0.44 -13.25
CA ASP A 188 5.89 -0.94 -12.22
C ASP A 188 5.37 -0.64 -10.81
N TYR A 189 4.86 0.58 -10.57
CA TYR A 189 4.30 0.96 -9.28
C TYR A 189 3.05 0.16 -8.91
N LEU A 190 2.13 -0.02 -9.87
CA LEU A 190 0.94 -0.83 -9.63
C LEU A 190 1.27 -2.30 -9.44
N GLN A 191 2.29 -2.82 -10.12
CA GLN A 191 2.80 -4.17 -9.89
C GLN A 191 3.34 -4.32 -8.46
N ASP A 192 4.12 -3.35 -7.99
CA ASP A 192 4.68 -3.40 -6.64
C ASP A 192 3.57 -3.29 -5.59
N MET A 193 2.65 -2.33 -5.71
CA MET A 193 1.50 -2.20 -4.82
C MET A 193 0.63 -3.47 -4.81
N ASN A 194 0.41 -4.07 -5.98
CA ASN A 194 -0.39 -5.30 -6.10
C ASN A 194 0.23 -6.51 -5.38
N LYS A 195 1.54 -6.54 -5.15
CA LYS A 195 2.19 -7.62 -4.37
C LYS A 195 1.72 -7.64 -2.91
N ALA A 196 1.35 -6.48 -2.37
CA ALA A 196 0.88 -6.34 -1.01
C ALA A 196 -0.64 -6.54 -0.84
N ILE A 197 -1.40 -6.46 -1.93
CA ILE A 197 -2.86 -6.58 -1.89
C ILE A 197 -3.25 -8.06 -1.90
N PRO A 198 -3.95 -8.57 -0.86
CA PRO A 198 -4.47 -9.94 -0.87
C PRO A 198 -5.49 -10.13 -2.01
N SER A 199 -5.48 -11.30 -2.63
CA SER A 199 -6.36 -11.58 -3.77
C SER A 199 -7.86 -11.57 -3.44
N ASP A 200 -8.19 -11.81 -2.19
CA ASP A 200 -9.55 -11.85 -1.63
C ASP A 200 -9.92 -10.56 -0.88
N ALA A 201 -9.04 -9.55 -0.88
CA ALA A 201 -9.35 -8.26 -0.28
C ALA A 201 -10.32 -7.47 -1.14
N GLU A 202 -11.28 -6.80 -0.48
CA GLU A 202 -12.05 -5.73 -1.12
C GLU A 202 -11.16 -4.49 -1.23
N VAL A 203 -10.94 -4.02 -2.45
CA VAL A 203 -10.12 -2.85 -2.74
C VAL A 203 -11.00 -1.73 -3.26
N THR A 204 -10.99 -0.62 -2.56
CA THR A 204 -11.64 0.61 -3.00
C THR A 204 -10.64 1.44 -3.79
N MET A 205 -10.97 1.78 -5.04
CA MET A 205 -10.21 2.68 -5.89
C MET A 205 -10.97 3.99 -6.09
N GLU A 206 -10.32 5.10 -5.77
CA GLU A 206 -10.81 6.44 -6.10
C GLU A 206 -10.06 6.96 -7.32
N LEU A 207 -10.80 7.38 -8.35
CA LEU A 207 -10.27 7.77 -9.66
C LEU A 207 -10.81 9.13 -10.13
N GLY A 208 -9.99 9.83 -10.90
CA GLY A 208 -10.35 11.07 -11.58
C GLY A 208 -9.66 11.19 -12.92
N GLU A 209 -9.91 12.27 -13.66
CA GLU A 209 -9.28 12.53 -14.93
C GLU A 209 -7.93 13.24 -14.72
N GLU A 210 -6.84 12.58 -15.10
CA GLU A 210 -5.45 13.06 -14.89
C GLU A 210 -5.10 13.31 -13.40
N PHE A 211 -5.80 12.63 -12.49
CA PHE A 211 -5.55 12.69 -11.05
C PHE A 211 -4.85 11.42 -10.54
N PRO A 212 -4.21 11.49 -9.36
CA PRO A 212 -3.72 10.29 -8.68
C PRO A 212 -4.84 9.28 -8.42
N VAL A 213 -4.52 7.98 -8.50
CA VAL A 213 -5.39 6.94 -8.00
C VAL A 213 -5.11 6.72 -6.51
N LYS A 214 -6.16 6.52 -5.72
CA LYS A 214 -6.06 6.00 -4.36
C LYS A 214 -6.57 4.57 -4.35
N LEU A 215 -5.81 3.67 -3.72
CA LEU A 215 -6.15 2.27 -3.50
C LEU A 215 -6.24 2.04 -2.01
N HIS A 216 -7.37 1.59 -1.50
CA HIS A 216 -7.58 1.34 -0.08
C HIS A 216 -8.08 -0.09 0.15
N TYR A 217 -7.50 -0.79 1.13
CA TYR A 217 -7.96 -2.10 1.57
C TYR A 217 -7.71 -2.32 3.06
N GLY A 218 -8.52 -3.20 3.66
CA GLY A 218 -8.36 -3.65 5.02
C GLY A 218 -7.60 -4.98 5.13
N PHE A 219 -6.94 -5.21 6.25
CA PHE A 219 -6.29 -6.47 6.60
C PHE A 219 -6.44 -6.75 8.11
N ALA A 220 -5.90 -7.87 8.62
CA ALA A 220 -5.99 -8.23 10.02
C ALA A 220 -7.43 -8.18 10.57
N GLU A 221 -8.40 -8.77 9.85
CA GLU A 221 -9.82 -8.79 10.24
C GLU A 221 -10.44 -7.40 10.46
N GLY A 222 -9.95 -6.39 9.73
CA GLY A 222 -10.40 -5.01 9.83
C GLY A 222 -9.70 -4.16 10.88
N LEU A 223 -8.72 -4.70 11.58
CA LEU A 223 -7.89 -3.97 12.55
C LEU A 223 -6.71 -3.24 11.88
N GLY A 224 -6.47 -3.49 10.62
CA GLY A 224 -5.46 -2.80 9.82
C GLY A 224 -6.05 -2.23 8.54
N SER A 225 -5.49 -1.13 8.07
CA SER A 225 -5.85 -0.52 6.80
C SER A 225 -4.60 0.00 6.07
N VAL A 226 -4.63 -0.11 4.76
CA VAL A 226 -3.60 0.42 3.87
C VAL A 226 -4.27 1.29 2.82
N SER A 227 -3.68 2.45 2.58
CA SER A 227 -4.02 3.33 1.47
C SER A 227 -2.77 3.62 0.66
N PHE A 228 -2.76 3.22 -0.59
CA PHE A 228 -1.77 3.67 -1.56
C PHE A 228 -2.30 4.88 -2.33
N MET A 229 -1.40 5.77 -2.70
CA MET A 229 -1.66 6.83 -3.67
C MET A 229 -0.59 6.77 -4.75
N LEU A 230 -0.99 6.80 -6.01
CA LEU A 230 -0.08 6.80 -7.15
C LEU A 230 -0.37 7.99 -8.05
N ALA A 231 0.66 8.80 -8.29
CA ALA A 231 0.55 9.95 -9.19
C ALA A 231 0.41 9.48 -10.65
N PRO A 232 -0.40 10.16 -11.46
CA PRO A 232 -0.53 9.86 -12.87
C PRO A 232 0.74 10.29 -13.65
N ARG A 233 0.96 9.66 -14.78
CA ARG A 233 1.95 10.14 -15.75
C ARG A 233 1.37 11.30 -16.52
N ILE A 234 2.14 12.37 -16.60
CA ILE A 234 1.80 13.51 -17.45
C ILE A 234 2.13 13.11 -18.90
N GLN A 235 1.13 13.03 -19.75
CA GLN A 235 1.34 12.92 -21.19
C GLN A 235 1.80 14.28 -21.71
N SER A 236 3.03 14.37 -22.19
CA SER A 236 3.49 15.55 -22.94
C SER A 236 2.84 15.51 -24.30
N GLU A 237 2.04 16.54 -24.66
CA GLU A 237 1.53 16.75 -26.01
C GLU A 237 2.67 16.91 -27.02
#